data_af6d446ae85ceb57f60f771f3ff95184
#
_entry.id   af6d446ae85ceb57f60f771f3ff95184
#
_cell.length_a   1.000
_cell.length_b   1.000
_cell.length_c   1.000
_cell.angle_alpha   90.00
_cell.angle_beta   90.00
_cell.angle_gamma   90.00
#
_symmetry.space_group_name_H-M   'P 1'
#
loop_
_entity.id
_entity.type
_entity.pdbx_description
1 polymer ?
#
loop_
_entity_poly.entity_id
_entity_poly.type
_entity_poly.pdbx_seq_one_letter_code
_entity_poly.pdbx_strand_id
1 'polypeptide(L)'
;IFMIEKLHVTNFKCFREKDMDFNRLTILTGANAAGKSSVIQALLLLSHTSEFMVNRGEAWSEESIDVNQVLGIQVGAPNALICQNPTEDEAFDFVFDLRADGKQHIFQYAVDKPSPLDLKIKKGQPFPDTEIQYLNAERIGPRMVNQAGKKNGIALNGENATYLMDIADKSRRGVAGALTDETNPVQKFSFYVENW
;
A
#
# COMPACT_ATOMS: atom_id res chain seq x y z
N ILE A 1 -14.91 1.44 7.47
CA ILE A 1 -13.53 0.92 7.28
C ILE A 1 -13.53 0.25 5.93
N PHE A 2 -12.71 0.72 4.99
CA PHE A 2 -12.54 0.11 3.68
C PHE A 2 -11.88 -1.27 3.84
N MET A 3 -12.48 -2.31 3.27
CA MET A 3 -11.96 -3.67 3.40
C MET A 3 -11.73 -4.31 2.03
N ILE A 4 -10.49 -4.67 1.77
CA ILE A 4 -10.12 -5.44 0.59
C ILE A 4 -10.58 -6.89 0.80
N GLU A 5 -11.30 -7.45 -0.16
CA GLU A 5 -11.84 -8.81 -0.13
C GLU A 5 -11.05 -9.73 -1.06
N LYS A 6 -10.76 -9.24 -2.28
CA LYS A 6 -10.07 -10.02 -3.30
C LYS A 6 -9.24 -9.12 -4.20
N LEU A 7 -8.09 -9.62 -4.64
CA LEU A 7 -7.28 -9.03 -5.69
C LEU A 7 -6.98 -10.10 -6.75
N HIS A 8 -7.38 -9.83 -7.98
CA HIS A 8 -6.95 -10.57 -9.15
C HIS A 8 -5.87 -9.77 -9.87
N VAL A 9 -4.78 -10.43 -10.21
CA VAL A 9 -3.60 -9.82 -10.83
C VAL A 9 -3.27 -10.55 -12.12
N THR A 10 -3.11 -9.80 -13.21
CA THR A 10 -2.72 -10.34 -14.52
C THR A 10 -1.43 -9.66 -14.98
N ASN A 11 -0.48 -10.45 -15.43
CA ASN A 11 0.78 -10.03 -16.08
C ASN A 11 1.67 -9.11 -15.22
N PHE A 12 1.72 -9.32 -13.92
CA PHE A 12 2.47 -8.48 -13.00
C PHE A 12 3.61 -9.24 -12.29
N LYS A 13 4.84 -8.86 -12.50
CA LYS A 13 6.05 -9.44 -11.88
C LYS A 13 6.14 -10.97 -12.03
N CYS A 14 6.00 -11.70 -10.91
CA CYS A 14 6.01 -13.18 -10.92
C CYS A 14 4.63 -13.78 -11.24
N PHE A 15 3.60 -12.97 -11.35
CA PHE A 15 2.24 -13.44 -11.57
C PHE A 15 1.82 -13.24 -13.03
N ARG A 16 1.65 -14.35 -13.76
CA ARG A 16 0.96 -14.35 -15.04
C ARG A 16 -0.52 -14.07 -14.83
N GLU A 17 -1.12 -14.84 -13.91
CA GLU A 17 -2.49 -14.67 -13.45
C GLU A 17 -2.58 -15.21 -12.02
N LYS A 18 -3.18 -14.46 -11.10
CA LYS A 18 -3.29 -14.88 -9.70
C LYS A 18 -4.46 -14.22 -9.00
N ASP A 19 -5.29 -15.08 -8.38
CA ASP A 19 -6.30 -14.67 -7.40
C ASP A 19 -5.75 -14.73 -5.99
N MET A 20 -6.13 -13.73 -5.19
CA MET A 20 -5.74 -13.62 -3.78
C MET A 20 -6.92 -13.11 -2.97
N ASP A 21 -7.31 -13.86 -1.95
CA ASP A 21 -8.37 -13.49 -1.03
C ASP A 21 -7.78 -12.82 0.21
N PHE A 22 -8.46 -11.79 0.70
CA PHE A 22 -8.05 -11.00 1.86
C PHE A 22 -9.12 -11.04 2.94
N ASN A 23 -8.67 -11.01 4.18
CA ASN A 23 -9.49 -10.92 5.38
C ASN A 23 -8.95 -9.82 6.28
N ARG A 24 -9.60 -9.59 7.45
CA ARG A 24 -9.14 -8.60 8.44
C ARG A 24 -7.68 -8.80 8.86
N LEU A 25 -7.22 -10.04 8.87
CA LEU A 25 -5.82 -10.41 9.02
C LEU A 25 -5.47 -11.38 7.90
N THR A 26 -4.48 -11.02 7.09
CA THR A 26 -3.94 -11.86 6.02
C THR A 26 -2.44 -12.02 6.23
N ILE A 27 -1.97 -13.25 6.29
CA ILE A 27 -0.57 -13.59 6.49
C ILE A 27 -0.01 -14.20 5.19
N LEU A 28 0.99 -13.55 4.60
CA LEU A 28 1.67 -14.04 3.41
C LEU A 28 2.89 -14.87 3.82
N THR A 29 2.85 -16.17 3.56
CA THR A 29 3.94 -17.11 3.85
C THR A 29 4.45 -17.76 2.55
N GLY A 30 5.66 -18.24 2.57
CA GLY A 30 6.25 -18.94 1.42
C GLY A 30 7.75 -18.71 1.30
N ALA A 31 8.39 -19.44 0.38
CA ALA A 31 9.81 -19.34 0.06
C ALA A 31 10.18 -17.91 -0.42
N ASN A 32 11.49 -17.62 -0.45
CA ASN A 32 11.98 -16.40 -1.09
C ASN A 32 11.60 -16.42 -2.59
N ALA A 33 11.32 -15.24 -3.13
CA ALA A 33 10.83 -15.05 -4.50
C ALA A 33 9.44 -15.66 -4.83
N ALA A 34 8.68 -16.16 -3.84
CA ALA A 34 7.32 -16.67 -4.04
C ALA A 34 6.25 -15.57 -4.34
N GLY A 35 6.65 -14.32 -4.51
CA GLY A 35 5.74 -13.22 -4.86
C GLY A 35 5.13 -12.47 -3.67
N LYS A 36 5.51 -12.76 -2.42
CA LYS A 36 4.96 -12.05 -1.24
C LYS A 36 5.09 -10.52 -1.35
N SER A 37 6.29 -10.04 -1.69
CA SER A 37 6.53 -8.60 -1.89
C SER A 37 5.78 -8.06 -3.12
N SER A 38 5.56 -8.88 -4.15
CA SER A 38 4.79 -8.47 -5.33
C SER A 38 3.33 -8.20 -4.99
N VAL A 39 2.72 -8.97 -4.08
CA VAL A 39 1.36 -8.70 -3.57
C VAL A 39 1.30 -7.36 -2.87
N ILE A 40 2.24 -7.09 -1.96
CA ILE A 40 2.31 -5.80 -1.24
C ILE A 40 2.50 -4.65 -2.23
N GLN A 41 3.39 -4.80 -3.20
CA GLN A 41 3.65 -3.78 -4.22
C GLN A 41 2.43 -3.53 -5.11
N ALA A 42 1.64 -4.55 -5.45
CA ALA A 42 0.38 -4.37 -6.17
C ALA A 42 -0.61 -3.50 -5.37
N LEU A 43 -0.77 -3.77 -4.07
CA LEU A 43 -1.65 -2.99 -3.21
C LEU A 43 -1.17 -1.53 -3.05
N LEU A 44 0.14 -1.32 -2.90
CA LEU A 44 0.72 0.03 -2.80
C LEU A 44 0.54 0.81 -4.11
N LEU A 45 0.73 0.17 -5.26
CA LEU A 45 0.52 0.79 -6.56
C LEU A 45 -0.95 1.16 -6.77
N LEU A 46 -1.87 0.26 -6.41
CA LEU A 46 -3.32 0.51 -6.46
C LEU A 46 -3.72 1.71 -5.59
N SER A 47 -3.24 1.76 -4.35
CA SER A 47 -3.53 2.87 -3.44
C SER A 47 -3.02 4.20 -3.98
N HIS A 48 -1.75 4.24 -4.42
CA HIS A 48 -1.15 5.45 -4.97
C HIS A 48 -1.88 5.93 -6.23
N THR A 49 -2.21 4.99 -7.13
CA THR A 49 -2.95 5.33 -8.37
C THR A 49 -4.35 5.84 -8.05
N SER A 50 -5.05 5.21 -7.11
CA SER A 50 -6.39 5.64 -6.69
C SER A 50 -6.37 7.04 -6.09
N GLU A 51 -5.44 7.32 -5.18
CA GLU A 51 -5.22 8.65 -4.59
C GLU A 51 -4.90 9.70 -5.68
N PHE A 52 -4.00 9.36 -6.59
CA PHE A 52 -3.64 10.22 -7.72
C PHE A 52 -4.86 10.59 -8.57
N MET A 53 -5.71 9.60 -8.91
CA MET A 53 -6.91 9.80 -9.69
C MET A 53 -7.98 10.61 -8.94
N VAL A 54 -8.20 10.34 -7.66
CA VAL A 54 -9.15 11.10 -6.81
C VAL A 54 -8.74 12.57 -6.74
N ASN A 55 -7.45 12.86 -6.57
CA ASN A 55 -6.93 14.23 -6.51
C ASN A 55 -7.05 14.99 -7.84
N ARG A 56 -7.08 14.29 -8.99
CA ARG A 56 -7.28 14.87 -10.32
C ARG A 56 -8.74 15.10 -10.66
N GLY A 57 -9.66 14.39 -10.01
CA GLY A 57 -11.10 14.48 -10.25
C GLY A 57 -11.52 13.91 -11.60
N GLU A 58 -12.68 14.38 -12.12
CA GLU A 58 -13.26 13.88 -13.39
C GLU A 58 -12.43 14.22 -14.64
N ALA A 59 -11.44 15.08 -14.53
CA ALA A 59 -10.65 15.58 -15.67
C ALA A 59 -9.47 14.68 -16.06
N TRP A 60 -9.25 13.52 -15.39
CA TRP A 60 -8.16 12.66 -15.77
C TRP A 60 -8.45 11.94 -17.11
N SER A 61 -7.51 12.01 -18.00
CA SER A 61 -7.41 11.17 -19.19
C SER A 61 -6.14 10.33 -19.05
N GLU A 62 -5.87 9.36 -19.92
CA GLU A 62 -4.64 8.55 -19.89
C GLU A 62 -3.43 9.31 -19.37
N GLU A 63 -3.07 9.08 -18.11
CA GLU A 63 -1.98 9.76 -17.43
C GLU A 63 -0.87 8.79 -17.03
N SER A 64 0.31 9.33 -16.75
CA SER A 64 1.47 8.56 -16.33
C SER A 64 1.86 8.89 -14.90
N ILE A 65 2.30 7.87 -14.17
CA ILE A 65 2.85 7.97 -12.83
C ILE A 65 4.31 7.50 -12.81
N ASP A 66 5.17 8.20 -12.07
CA ASP A 66 6.52 7.72 -11.80
C ASP A 66 6.47 6.61 -10.74
N VAL A 67 6.79 5.39 -11.15
CA VAL A 67 6.72 4.22 -10.27
C VAL A 67 7.67 4.31 -9.06
N ASN A 68 8.73 5.11 -9.15
CA ASN A 68 9.68 5.28 -8.04
C ASN A 68 9.17 6.26 -6.97
N GLN A 69 8.11 7.02 -7.26
CA GLN A 69 7.40 7.84 -6.26
C GLN A 69 6.38 7.03 -5.45
N VAL A 70 6.03 5.83 -5.92
CA VAL A 70 5.14 4.94 -5.18
C VAL A 70 5.86 4.39 -3.95
N LEU A 71 5.30 4.68 -2.79
CA LEU A 71 5.86 4.29 -1.51
C LEU A 71 6.14 2.77 -1.44
N GLY A 72 7.37 2.38 -1.11
CA GLY A 72 7.75 0.97 -1.01
C GLY A 72 8.01 0.25 -2.34
N ILE A 73 7.87 0.94 -3.48
CA ILE A 73 8.22 0.40 -4.79
C ILE A 73 9.52 1.05 -5.26
N GLN A 74 10.58 0.25 -5.40
CA GLN A 74 11.86 0.65 -5.94
C GLN A 74 12.23 -0.34 -7.05
N VAL A 75 11.68 -0.15 -8.23
CA VAL A 75 11.88 -1.08 -9.36
C VAL A 75 12.84 -0.57 -10.41
N GLY A 76 13.23 0.71 -10.32
CA GLY A 76 14.09 1.37 -11.32
C GLY A 76 13.34 1.69 -12.60
N ALA A 77 12.84 0.70 -13.32
CA ALA A 77 12.12 0.89 -14.57
C ALA A 77 10.77 0.16 -14.58
N PRO A 78 9.69 0.74 -15.18
CA PRO A 78 8.36 0.15 -15.23
C PRO A 78 8.28 -1.24 -15.85
N ASN A 79 9.15 -1.57 -16.80
CA ASN A 79 9.21 -2.90 -17.40
C ASN A 79 9.54 -4.02 -16.39
N ALA A 80 10.16 -3.70 -15.26
CA ALA A 80 10.38 -4.64 -14.18
C ALA A 80 9.07 -5.03 -13.43
N LEU A 81 7.97 -4.34 -13.73
CA LEU A 81 6.63 -4.67 -13.21
C LEU A 81 5.90 -5.70 -14.09
N ILE A 82 6.31 -5.86 -15.35
CA ILE A 82 5.72 -6.84 -16.28
C ILE A 82 6.20 -8.25 -15.92
N CYS A 83 5.31 -9.23 -16.09
CA CYS A 83 5.67 -10.63 -15.93
C CYS A 83 6.69 -11.07 -16.98
N GLN A 84 7.65 -11.90 -16.60
CA GLN A 84 8.71 -12.36 -17.53
C GLN A 84 8.17 -13.29 -18.63
N ASN A 85 7.01 -13.92 -18.40
CA ASN A 85 6.33 -14.80 -19.37
C ASN A 85 4.90 -14.29 -19.61
N PRO A 86 4.74 -13.13 -20.30
CA PRO A 86 3.43 -12.56 -20.56
C PRO A 86 2.64 -13.45 -21.54
N THR A 87 1.33 -13.27 -21.58
CA THR A 87 0.51 -13.76 -22.69
C THR A 87 0.85 -12.97 -23.95
N GLU A 88 0.81 -13.59 -25.13
CA GLU A 88 1.29 -12.96 -26.39
C GLU A 88 0.56 -11.65 -26.73
N ASP A 89 -0.71 -11.51 -26.31
CA ASP A 89 -1.54 -10.34 -26.61
C ASP A 89 -1.33 -9.16 -25.66
N GLU A 90 -0.64 -9.33 -24.51
CA GLU A 90 -0.54 -8.33 -23.44
C GLU A 90 0.90 -8.06 -22.98
N ALA A 91 1.87 -8.12 -23.90
CA ALA A 91 3.29 -8.09 -23.56
C ALA A 91 3.77 -6.86 -22.77
N PHE A 92 2.99 -5.77 -22.74
CA PHE A 92 3.36 -4.49 -22.10
C PHE A 92 2.31 -3.96 -21.13
N ASP A 93 1.20 -4.66 -20.97
CA ASP A 93 0.10 -4.26 -20.09
C ASP A 93 -0.01 -5.21 -18.91
N PHE A 94 -0.45 -4.70 -17.75
CA PHE A 94 -0.89 -5.53 -16.63
C PHE A 94 -2.17 -4.96 -16.01
N VAL A 95 -2.93 -5.84 -15.39
CA VAL A 95 -4.26 -5.51 -14.85
C VAL A 95 -4.36 -5.93 -13.39
N PHE A 96 -4.96 -5.05 -12.61
CA PHE A 96 -5.43 -5.35 -11.26
C PHE A 96 -6.96 -5.21 -11.21
N ASP A 97 -7.62 -6.25 -10.75
CA ASP A 97 -9.05 -6.25 -10.45
C ASP A 97 -9.21 -6.44 -8.93
N LEU A 98 -9.51 -5.33 -8.26
CA LEU A 98 -9.67 -5.27 -6.82
C LEU A 98 -11.16 -5.31 -6.47
N ARG A 99 -11.54 -6.23 -5.61
CA ARG A 99 -12.84 -6.21 -4.94
C ARG A 99 -12.70 -5.73 -3.51
N ALA A 100 -13.43 -4.66 -3.19
CA ALA A 100 -13.42 -4.07 -1.85
C ALA A 100 -14.80 -3.49 -1.51
N ASP A 101 -15.29 -3.73 -0.29
CA ASP A 101 -16.61 -3.31 0.18
C ASP A 101 -17.74 -3.68 -0.79
N GLY A 102 -17.67 -4.90 -1.38
CA GLY A 102 -18.63 -5.41 -2.35
C GLY A 102 -18.58 -4.74 -3.73
N LYS A 103 -17.63 -3.82 -3.98
CA LYS A 103 -17.44 -3.13 -5.26
C LYS A 103 -16.20 -3.65 -5.96
N GLN A 104 -16.22 -3.56 -7.30
CA GLN A 104 -15.11 -3.91 -8.16
C GLN A 104 -14.40 -2.65 -8.63
N HIS A 105 -13.08 -2.67 -8.60
CA HIS A 105 -12.21 -1.59 -9.03
C HIS A 105 -11.15 -2.15 -9.98
N ILE A 106 -11.22 -1.80 -11.27
CA ILE A 106 -10.31 -2.30 -12.29
C ILE A 106 -9.31 -1.22 -12.63
N PHE A 107 -8.03 -1.59 -12.62
CA PHE A 107 -6.91 -0.75 -13.04
C PHE A 107 -6.10 -1.46 -14.11
N GLN A 108 -5.89 -0.79 -15.23
CA GLN A 108 -5.06 -1.27 -16.33
C GLN A 108 -3.90 -0.31 -16.53
N TYR A 109 -2.72 -0.87 -16.58
CA TYR A 109 -1.47 -0.14 -16.76
C TYR A 109 -0.77 -0.61 -18.02
N ALA A 110 -0.04 0.31 -18.66
CA ALA A 110 0.84 0.02 -19.78
C ALA A 110 2.24 0.56 -19.51
N VAL A 111 3.22 -0.19 -19.92
CA VAL A 111 4.60 0.28 -19.96
C VAL A 111 4.86 0.87 -21.34
N ASP A 112 4.98 2.19 -21.41
CA ASP A 112 5.28 2.88 -22.65
C ASP A 112 6.80 2.94 -22.88
N LYS A 113 7.26 2.49 -24.04
CA LYS A 113 8.69 2.36 -24.35
C LYS A 113 9.50 3.65 -24.37
N PRO A 114 8.95 4.86 -24.69
CA PRO A 114 9.77 6.06 -24.72
C PRO A 114 10.16 6.59 -23.35
N SER A 115 9.41 6.32 -22.28
CA SER A 115 9.74 6.80 -20.94
C SER A 115 10.24 5.67 -20.04
N PRO A 116 11.51 5.73 -19.59
CA PRO A 116 12.07 4.69 -18.75
C PRO A 116 11.56 4.73 -17.29
N LEU A 117 10.78 5.75 -16.90
CA LEU A 117 10.37 5.97 -15.52
C LEU A 117 8.84 5.97 -15.34
N ASP A 118 8.09 6.22 -16.41
CA ASP A 118 6.66 6.46 -16.33
C ASP A 118 5.85 5.19 -16.63
N LEU A 119 4.87 4.95 -15.78
CA LEU A 119 3.85 3.91 -15.95
C LEU A 119 2.55 4.58 -16.38
N LYS A 120 2.04 4.23 -17.54
CA LYS A 120 0.80 4.78 -18.08
C LYS A 120 -0.40 4.09 -17.46
N ILE A 121 -1.36 4.88 -16.98
CA ILE A 121 -2.66 4.39 -16.53
C ILE A 121 -3.61 4.44 -17.73
N LYS A 122 -4.02 3.28 -18.26
CA LYS A 122 -4.99 3.19 -19.37
C LYS A 122 -6.44 3.24 -18.88
N LYS A 123 -6.68 2.61 -17.73
CA LYS A 123 -8.00 2.54 -17.11
C LYS A 123 -7.85 2.50 -15.59
N GLY A 124 -8.75 3.19 -14.89
CA GLY A 124 -8.78 3.13 -13.43
C GLY A 124 -10.19 3.44 -12.92
N GLN A 125 -10.60 2.70 -11.92
CA GLN A 125 -11.80 2.95 -11.15
C GLN A 125 -11.38 3.21 -9.71
N PRO A 126 -11.15 4.48 -9.33
CA PRO A 126 -10.62 4.81 -8.02
C PRO A 126 -11.58 4.37 -6.91
N PHE A 127 -11.02 4.03 -5.79
CA PHE A 127 -11.74 3.78 -4.55
C PHE A 127 -11.53 4.96 -3.58
N PRO A 128 -12.39 5.11 -2.56
CA PRO A 128 -12.27 6.19 -1.59
C PRO A 128 -10.87 6.22 -0.97
N ASP A 129 -10.38 7.43 -0.68
CA ASP A 129 -9.09 7.64 -0.04
C ASP A 129 -9.01 6.82 1.24
N THR A 130 -8.17 5.79 1.18
CA THR A 130 -7.88 4.90 2.28
C THR A 130 -6.39 4.97 2.54
N GLU A 131 -6.05 5.55 3.66
CA GLU A 131 -4.67 5.62 4.11
C GLU A 131 -4.11 4.21 4.32
N ILE A 132 -3.31 3.72 3.38
CA ILE A 132 -2.53 2.49 3.56
C ILE A 132 -1.28 2.84 4.36
N GLN A 133 -1.17 2.29 5.57
CA GLN A 133 0.04 2.36 6.38
C GLN A 133 0.95 1.20 6.01
N TYR A 134 2.07 1.50 5.36
CA TYR A 134 3.08 0.51 5.01
C TYR A 134 4.28 0.61 5.96
N LEU A 135 4.63 -0.51 6.58
CA LEU A 135 5.84 -0.64 7.39
C LEU A 135 6.83 -1.56 6.69
N ASN A 136 8.00 -1.02 6.36
CA ASN A 136 9.09 -1.78 5.78
C ASN A 136 9.66 -2.79 6.78
N ALA A 137 10.25 -3.88 6.27
CA ALA A 137 11.00 -4.84 7.07
C ALA A 137 12.27 -4.26 7.70
N GLU A 138 12.87 -3.25 7.07
CA GLU A 138 13.98 -2.49 7.64
C GLU A 138 13.49 -1.58 8.76
N ARG A 139 13.50 -2.11 9.97
CA ARG A 139 13.18 -1.34 11.17
C ARG A 139 14.42 -0.64 11.70
N ILE A 140 14.26 0.63 12.00
CA ILE A 140 15.26 1.34 12.77
C ILE A 140 15.20 0.79 14.21
N GLY A 141 16.31 0.21 14.69
CA GLY A 141 16.43 -0.21 16.07
C GLY A 141 16.30 0.95 17.07
N PRO A 142 16.31 0.68 18.38
CA PRO A 142 16.22 1.71 19.41
C PRO A 142 17.26 2.81 19.18
N ARG A 143 16.81 4.07 19.13
CA ARG A 143 17.69 5.25 18.99
C ARG A 143 17.46 6.20 20.15
N MET A 144 18.54 6.88 20.57
CA MET A 144 18.44 7.93 21.59
C MET A 144 17.71 9.19 21.10
N VAL A 145 17.65 9.39 19.77
CA VAL A 145 16.96 10.53 19.14
C VAL A 145 16.12 10.01 17.97
N ASN A 146 14.83 10.29 17.99
CA ASN A 146 13.90 9.99 16.91
C ASN A 146 13.54 11.28 16.17
N GLN A 147 13.46 11.20 14.83
CA GLN A 147 13.06 12.37 14.04
C GLN A 147 11.58 12.67 14.24
N ALA A 148 11.27 13.91 14.61
CA ALA A 148 9.91 14.43 14.58
C ALA A 148 9.51 14.71 13.13
N GLY A 149 8.84 13.76 12.49
CA GLY A 149 8.36 13.92 11.12
C GLY A 149 7.05 14.70 11.07
N LYS A 150 6.91 15.63 10.11
CA LYS A 150 5.66 16.35 9.83
C LYS A 150 4.60 15.50 9.10
N LYS A 151 4.78 14.20 8.95
CA LYS A 151 3.86 13.33 8.20
C LYS A 151 2.69 12.88 9.09
N ASN A 152 1.48 12.95 8.54
CA ASN A 152 0.29 12.36 9.12
C ASN A 152 0.35 10.83 8.91
N GLY A 153 1.10 10.12 9.73
CA GLY A 153 1.21 8.67 9.63
C GLY A 153 2.58 8.14 10.07
N ILE A 154 2.65 6.82 10.28
CA ILE A 154 3.90 6.16 10.66
C ILE A 154 4.85 6.14 9.44
N ALA A 155 6.10 6.56 9.64
CA ALA A 155 7.13 6.47 8.60
C ALA A 155 7.42 5.00 8.25
N LEU A 156 7.88 4.74 7.02
CA LEU A 156 8.14 3.39 6.47
C LEU A 156 8.96 2.47 7.38
N ASN A 157 9.91 3.05 8.07
CA ASN A 157 10.83 2.36 8.98
C ASN A 157 10.44 2.53 10.46
N GLY A 158 9.30 3.16 10.75
CA GLY A 158 8.81 3.42 12.09
C GLY A 158 9.55 4.54 12.85
N GLU A 159 10.43 5.32 12.19
CA GLU A 159 11.29 6.31 12.88
C GLU A 159 10.53 7.40 13.65
N ASN A 160 9.30 7.70 13.26
CA ASN A 160 8.46 8.70 13.90
C ASN A 160 7.39 8.11 14.83
N ALA A 161 7.40 6.80 15.08
CA ALA A 161 6.36 6.13 15.88
C ALA A 161 6.25 6.74 17.30
N THR A 162 7.38 6.94 17.99
CA THR A 162 7.41 7.56 19.32
C THR A 162 6.88 9.00 19.32
N TYR A 163 7.14 9.77 18.28
CA TYR A 163 6.60 11.12 18.11
C TYR A 163 5.08 11.10 17.91
N LEU A 164 4.56 10.18 17.11
CA LEU A 164 3.11 10.02 16.91
C LEU A 164 2.41 9.54 18.18
N MET A 165 3.06 8.68 18.97
CA MET A 165 2.55 8.27 20.29
C MET A 165 2.45 9.47 21.25
N ASP A 166 3.47 10.31 21.32
CA ASP A 166 3.47 11.52 22.15
C ASP A 166 2.37 12.51 21.72
N ILE A 167 2.17 12.70 20.40
CA ILE A 167 1.05 13.51 19.88
C ILE A 167 -0.30 12.91 20.23
N ALA A 168 -0.47 11.60 20.09
CA ALA A 168 -1.72 10.91 20.42
C ALA A 168 -2.06 11.10 21.89
N ASP A 169 -1.10 10.95 22.78
CA ASP A 169 -1.27 11.17 24.21
C ASP A 169 -1.60 12.64 24.55
N LYS A 170 -0.92 13.59 23.94
CA LYS A 170 -1.17 15.04 24.14
C LYS A 170 -2.52 15.49 23.58
N SER A 171 -2.94 14.92 22.44
CA SER A 171 -4.22 15.23 21.82
C SER A 171 -5.40 14.49 22.46
N ARG A 172 -5.17 13.68 23.49
CA ARG A 172 -6.17 12.84 24.17
C ARG A 172 -6.93 11.93 23.21
N ARG A 173 -6.31 11.49 22.13
CA ARG A 173 -6.86 10.46 21.26
C ARG A 173 -6.85 9.15 22.04
N GLY A 174 -8.03 8.66 22.37
CA GLY A 174 -8.19 7.39 23.08
C GLY A 174 -7.74 6.21 22.24
N VAL A 175 -7.26 5.17 22.89
CA VAL A 175 -7.04 3.87 22.26
C VAL A 175 -8.40 3.24 21.93
N ALA A 176 -8.49 2.55 20.78
CA ALA A 176 -9.73 1.86 20.42
C ALA A 176 -10.16 0.88 21.53
N GLY A 177 -11.43 0.89 21.91
CA GLY A 177 -11.95 0.09 23.04
C GLY A 177 -11.61 -1.40 22.99
N ALA A 178 -11.43 -1.97 21.78
CA ALA A 178 -10.98 -3.35 21.60
C ALA A 178 -9.53 -3.62 22.07
N LEU A 179 -8.74 -2.57 22.31
CA LEU A 179 -7.35 -2.63 22.75
C LEU A 179 -7.17 -2.14 24.21
N THR A 180 -8.26 -1.74 24.87
CA THR A 180 -8.25 -1.26 26.25
C THR A 180 -8.61 -2.39 27.20
N ASP A 181 -7.94 -2.41 28.34
CA ASP A 181 -8.29 -3.29 29.46
C ASP A 181 -9.48 -2.66 30.22
N GLU A 182 -10.58 -3.40 30.39
CA GLU A 182 -11.78 -2.95 31.10
C GLU A 182 -11.50 -2.58 32.57
N THR A 183 -10.41 -3.12 33.13
CA THR A 183 -10.02 -2.86 34.53
C THR A 183 -9.20 -1.57 34.69
N ASN A 184 -8.74 -0.96 33.59
CA ASN A 184 -7.87 0.20 33.64
C ASN A 184 -8.39 1.32 32.71
N PRO A 185 -9.01 2.39 33.25
CA PRO A 185 -9.59 3.47 32.48
C PRO A 185 -8.57 4.46 31.88
N VAL A 186 -7.26 4.20 32.02
CA VAL A 186 -6.23 5.06 31.46
C VAL A 186 -6.22 4.88 29.94
N GLN A 187 -6.65 5.91 29.23
CA GLN A 187 -6.77 5.89 27.76
C GLN A 187 -5.55 6.45 27.04
N LYS A 188 -4.36 6.45 27.68
CA LYS A 188 -3.13 6.89 27.05
C LYS A 188 -2.49 5.75 26.26
N PHE A 189 -2.11 6.02 25.03
CA PHE A 189 -1.48 5.02 24.18
C PHE A 189 -0.13 4.54 24.74
N SER A 190 0.69 5.45 25.31
CA SER A 190 1.95 5.11 25.96
C SER A 190 1.79 4.09 27.08
N PHE A 191 0.73 4.21 27.88
CA PHE A 191 0.47 3.27 28.97
C PHE A 191 0.32 1.83 28.49
N TYR A 192 -0.40 1.61 27.40
CA TYR A 192 -0.60 0.26 26.85
C TYR A 192 0.66 -0.31 26.23
N VAL A 193 1.52 0.52 25.62
CA VAL A 193 2.78 0.07 25.04
C VAL A 193 3.80 -0.30 26.13
N GLU A 194 3.84 0.42 27.25
CA GLU A 194 4.76 0.16 28.36
C GLU A 194 4.38 -1.09 29.15
N ASN A 195 3.11 -1.50 29.11
CA ASN A 195 2.58 -2.62 29.89
C ASN A 195 2.26 -3.88 29.04
N TRP A 196 2.66 -3.88 27.78
CA TRP A 196 2.66 -5.04 26.87
C TRP A 196 4.01 -5.72 26.97
#